data_5f605c46e76d991310940b8fb2fefd88
#
_entry.id   5f605c46e76d991310940b8fb2fefd88
#
_cell.length_a   1.000
_cell.length_b   1.000
_cell.length_c   1.000
_cell.angle_alpha   90.00
_cell.angle_beta   90.00
_cell.angle_gamma   90.00
#
_symmetry.space_group_name_H-M   'P 1'
#
loop_
_entity.id
_entity.type
_entity.pdbx_description
1 polymer ?
#
loop_
_entity_poly.entity_id
_entity_poly.type
_entity_poly.pdbx_seq_one_letter_code
_entity_poly.pdbx_strand_id
1 'polypeptide(L)'
;MFKFWWPIGLIILSSVGYQVGLKEVSTGMDPFVALVVTYLVASAVSFAIYFIQGTGEAGWKKDIFTINPAALGLGAAIVGIELGNVYMSQAGWTVNTAFIVSNGLIVLALMVMGTLLYGEKITPRKILGVVISMAGIAAITLG
;
A
#
# COMPACT_ATOMS: atom_id res chain seq x y z
N MET A 1 -5.25 24.17 7.44
CA MET A 1 -4.09 23.28 7.65
C MET A 1 -4.48 21.88 8.13
N PHE A 2 -5.35 21.70 9.11
CA PHE A 2 -5.74 20.36 9.62
C PHE A 2 -6.31 19.43 8.53
N LYS A 3 -7.16 19.92 7.62
CA LYS A 3 -7.72 19.14 6.49
C LYS A 3 -6.67 18.56 5.52
N PHE A 4 -5.47 19.11 5.49
CA PHE A 4 -4.39 18.67 4.62
C PHE A 4 -3.53 17.57 5.26
N TRP A 5 -3.36 17.61 6.58
CA TRP A 5 -2.45 16.70 7.29
C TRP A 5 -3.10 15.46 7.88
N TRP A 6 -4.42 15.49 8.17
CA TRP A 6 -5.09 14.36 8.80
C TRP A 6 -5.03 13.05 7.97
N PRO A 7 -5.11 13.07 6.60
CA PRO A 7 -5.00 11.84 5.84
C PRO A 7 -3.62 11.21 5.96
N ILE A 8 -2.57 12.03 6.07
CA ILE A 8 -1.19 11.56 6.27
C ILE A 8 -1.07 10.86 7.63
N GLY A 9 -1.64 11.46 8.68
CA GLY A 9 -1.69 10.84 10.00
C GLY A 9 -2.43 9.49 9.99
N LEU A 10 -3.55 9.41 9.28
CA LEU A 10 -4.30 8.17 9.13
C LEU A 10 -3.48 7.09 8.41
N ILE A 11 -2.79 7.45 7.33
CA ILE A 11 -1.92 6.53 6.58
C ILE A 11 -0.80 6.02 7.50
N ILE A 12 -0.13 6.88 8.24
CA ILE A 12 0.97 6.50 9.14
C ILE A 12 0.47 5.50 10.20
N LEU A 13 -0.63 5.83 10.87
CA LEU A 13 -1.18 4.98 11.94
C LEU A 13 -1.61 3.60 11.40
N SER A 14 -2.33 3.61 10.27
CA SER A 14 -2.77 2.38 9.61
C SER A 14 -1.60 1.54 9.11
N SER A 15 -0.55 2.18 8.56
CA SER A 15 0.64 1.48 8.08
C SER A 15 1.42 0.82 9.21
N VAL A 16 1.55 1.49 10.36
CA VAL A 16 2.22 0.89 11.53
C VAL A 16 1.42 -0.32 12.03
N GLY A 17 0.11 -0.17 12.21
CA GLY A 17 -0.76 -1.28 12.62
C GLY A 17 -0.74 -2.45 11.63
N TYR A 18 -0.75 -2.13 10.33
CA TYR A 18 -0.64 -3.13 9.26
C TYR A 18 0.67 -3.93 9.35
N GLN A 19 1.81 -3.25 9.50
CA GLN A 19 3.12 -3.92 9.55
C GLN A 19 3.28 -4.81 10.78
N VAL A 20 2.76 -4.39 11.92
CA VAL A 20 2.74 -5.22 13.15
C VAL A 20 1.84 -6.43 12.95
N GLY A 21 0.63 -6.24 12.45
CA GLY A 21 -0.31 -7.32 12.19
C GLY A 21 0.21 -8.34 11.17
N LEU A 22 0.86 -7.86 10.10
CA LEU A 22 1.46 -8.71 9.08
C LEU A 22 2.52 -9.65 9.65
N LYS A 23 3.36 -9.15 10.56
CA LYS A 23 4.39 -9.95 11.20
C LYS A 23 3.78 -11.08 12.05
N GLU A 24 2.75 -10.80 12.81
CA GLU A 24 2.06 -11.79 13.63
C GLU A 24 1.36 -12.86 12.77
N VAL A 25 0.70 -12.44 11.69
CA VAL A 25 0.00 -13.36 10.77
C VAL A 25 0.98 -14.25 10.02
N SER A 26 2.14 -13.73 9.61
CA SER A 26 3.11 -14.48 8.79
C SER A 26 3.77 -15.65 9.54
N THR A 27 3.70 -15.68 10.88
CA THR A 27 4.37 -16.70 11.70
C THR A 27 3.55 -17.95 11.98
N GLY A 28 2.24 -17.94 11.75
CA GLY A 28 1.39 -19.07 12.18
C GLY A 28 0.23 -19.44 11.25
N MET A 29 0.05 -18.73 10.14
CA MET A 29 -1.10 -18.93 9.26
C MET A 29 -0.67 -19.09 7.80
N ASP A 30 -1.42 -19.91 7.04
CA ASP A 30 -1.23 -19.97 5.59
C ASP A 30 -1.46 -18.59 4.96
N PRO A 31 -0.55 -18.11 4.08
CA PRO A 31 -0.63 -16.78 3.49
C PRO A 31 -1.95 -16.52 2.76
N PHE A 32 -2.47 -17.48 2.03
CA PHE A 32 -3.69 -17.32 1.27
C PHE A 32 -4.92 -17.25 2.18
N VAL A 33 -4.95 -18.05 3.23
CA VAL A 33 -6.04 -18.00 4.24
C VAL A 33 -6.02 -16.67 4.96
N ALA A 34 -4.84 -16.18 5.34
CA ALA A 34 -4.68 -14.88 5.96
C ALA A 34 -5.20 -13.74 5.07
N LEU A 35 -4.88 -13.77 3.77
CA LEU A 35 -5.37 -12.79 2.79
C LEU A 35 -6.88 -12.81 2.66
N VAL A 36 -7.49 -14.00 2.58
CA VAL A 36 -8.95 -14.11 2.49
C VAL A 36 -9.62 -13.47 3.70
N VAL A 37 -9.15 -13.77 4.90
CA VAL A 37 -9.70 -13.19 6.14
C VAL A 37 -9.51 -11.67 6.16
N THR A 38 -8.32 -11.19 5.83
CA THR A 38 -8.00 -9.75 5.79
C THR A 38 -8.92 -8.99 4.83
N TYR A 39 -9.13 -9.53 3.64
CA TYR A 39 -9.99 -8.89 2.63
C TYR A 39 -11.47 -8.95 2.99
N LEU A 40 -11.93 -10.01 3.64
CA LEU A 40 -13.30 -10.07 4.15
C LEU A 40 -13.54 -8.98 5.21
N VAL A 41 -12.61 -8.84 6.15
CA VAL A 41 -12.69 -7.78 7.17
C VAL A 41 -12.61 -6.39 6.53
N ALA A 42 -11.65 -6.16 5.63
CA ALA A 42 -11.50 -4.88 4.94
C ALA A 42 -12.75 -4.53 4.12
N SER A 43 -13.33 -5.49 3.43
CA SER A 43 -14.57 -5.33 2.67
C SER A 43 -15.75 -4.98 3.59
N ALA A 44 -15.90 -5.70 4.71
CA ALA A 44 -16.97 -5.43 5.67
C ALA A 44 -16.86 -4.03 6.29
N VAL A 45 -15.64 -3.60 6.66
CA VAL A 45 -15.38 -2.26 7.20
C VAL A 45 -15.67 -1.19 6.15
N SER A 46 -15.22 -1.39 4.91
CA SER A 46 -15.48 -0.45 3.82
C SER A 46 -16.97 -0.31 3.54
N PHE A 47 -17.70 -1.42 3.57
CA PHE A 47 -19.15 -1.44 3.38
C PHE A 47 -19.88 -0.71 4.53
N ALA A 48 -19.45 -0.93 5.76
CA ALA A 48 -20.00 -0.21 6.92
C ALA A 48 -19.78 1.30 6.81
N ILE A 49 -18.56 1.73 6.42
CA ILE A 49 -18.25 3.14 6.21
C ILE A 49 -19.12 3.75 5.10
N TYR A 50 -19.33 3.02 3.99
CA TYR A 50 -20.19 3.45 2.90
C TYR A 50 -21.61 3.78 3.37
N PHE A 51 -22.21 2.90 4.18
CA PHE A 51 -23.55 3.15 4.73
C PHE A 51 -23.58 4.28 5.75
N ILE A 52 -22.56 4.40 6.60
CA ILE A 52 -22.49 5.47 7.59
C ILE A 52 -22.35 6.84 6.93
N GLN A 53 -21.59 6.94 5.85
CA GLN A 53 -21.38 8.21 5.15
C GLN A 53 -22.55 8.61 4.26
N GLY A 54 -23.48 7.71 3.98
CA GLY A 54 -24.68 8.00 3.18
C GLY A 54 -24.35 8.45 1.75
N THR A 55 -23.22 8.03 1.22
CA THR A 55 -22.68 8.50 -0.08
C THR A 55 -23.44 8.00 -1.30
N GLY A 56 -24.37 7.07 -1.13
CA GLY A 56 -25.13 6.48 -2.24
C GLY A 56 -26.40 7.23 -2.57
N GLU A 57 -26.33 8.38 -3.27
CA GLU A 57 -27.53 9.09 -3.78
C GLU A 57 -28.34 8.23 -4.76
N ALA A 58 -27.70 7.36 -5.52
CA ALA A 58 -28.32 6.51 -6.53
C ALA A 58 -28.71 5.10 -6.01
N GLY A 59 -28.37 4.79 -4.75
CA GLY A 59 -28.57 3.49 -4.13
C GLY A 59 -27.42 2.51 -4.39
N TRP A 60 -27.03 1.77 -3.36
CA TRP A 60 -25.89 0.86 -3.34
C TRP A 60 -25.83 -0.15 -4.51
N LYS A 61 -26.99 -0.62 -4.99
CA LYS A 61 -27.05 -1.54 -6.13
C LYS A 61 -26.54 -0.90 -7.42
N LYS A 62 -26.92 0.34 -7.67
CA LYS A 62 -26.48 1.07 -8.87
C LYS A 62 -24.98 1.37 -8.79
N ASP A 63 -24.50 1.76 -7.63
CA ASP A 63 -23.09 2.08 -7.41
C ASP A 63 -22.18 0.85 -7.61
N ILE A 64 -22.61 -0.34 -7.16
CA ILE A 64 -21.88 -1.59 -7.39
C ILE A 64 -21.83 -1.96 -8.88
N PHE A 65 -22.90 -1.72 -9.64
CA PHE A 65 -22.89 -2.00 -11.08
C PHE A 65 -22.15 -0.97 -11.93
N THR A 66 -21.71 0.13 -11.34
CA THR A 66 -20.90 1.18 -12.01
C THR A 66 -19.40 0.97 -11.75
N ILE A 67 -18.96 -0.30 -11.70
CA ILE A 67 -17.56 -0.64 -11.40
C ILE A 67 -16.66 -0.22 -12.56
N ASN A 68 -15.64 0.58 -12.25
CA ASN A 68 -14.56 0.88 -13.18
C ASN A 68 -13.61 -0.35 -13.27
N PRO A 69 -13.25 -0.82 -14.48
CA PRO A 69 -12.27 -1.90 -14.66
C PRO A 69 -10.94 -1.68 -13.92
N ALA A 70 -10.55 -0.43 -13.70
CA ALA A 70 -9.38 -0.10 -12.89
C ALA A 70 -9.47 -0.62 -11.44
N ALA A 71 -10.67 -0.72 -10.88
CA ALA A 71 -10.87 -1.27 -9.54
C ALA A 71 -10.51 -2.77 -9.48
N LEU A 72 -10.76 -3.52 -10.55
CA LEU A 72 -10.37 -4.93 -10.65
C LEU A 72 -8.85 -5.08 -10.72
N GLY A 73 -8.19 -4.21 -11.53
CA GLY A 73 -6.73 -4.17 -11.61
C GLY A 73 -6.09 -3.79 -10.26
N LEU A 74 -6.68 -2.82 -9.56
CA LEU A 74 -6.24 -2.43 -8.21
C LEU A 74 -6.35 -3.60 -7.22
N GLY A 75 -7.48 -4.33 -7.24
CA GLY A 75 -7.66 -5.51 -6.39
C GLY A 75 -6.59 -6.57 -6.64
N ALA A 76 -6.30 -6.88 -7.91
CA ALA A 76 -5.24 -7.83 -8.26
C ALA A 76 -3.85 -7.34 -7.82
N ALA A 77 -3.56 -6.05 -7.99
CA ALA A 77 -2.29 -5.45 -7.55
C ALA A 77 -2.12 -5.53 -6.02
N ILE A 78 -3.19 -5.28 -5.26
CA ILE A 78 -3.16 -5.40 -3.79
C ILE A 78 -2.83 -6.82 -3.36
N VAL A 79 -3.42 -7.84 -4.00
CA VAL A 79 -3.07 -9.25 -3.71
C VAL A 79 -1.58 -9.51 -3.92
N GLY A 80 -1.00 -8.98 -5.01
CA GLY A 80 0.43 -9.10 -5.29
C GLY A 80 1.31 -8.42 -4.22
N ILE A 81 0.92 -7.23 -3.76
CA ILE A 81 1.63 -6.50 -2.70
C ILE A 81 1.59 -7.29 -1.40
N GLU A 82 0.42 -7.79 -1.02
CA GLU A 82 0.23 -8.55 0.22
C GLU A 82 1.04 -9.85 0.23
N LEU A 83 0.95 -10.63 -0.85
CA LEU A 83 1.75 -11.85 -0.98
C LEU A 83 3.24 -11.55 -0.90
N GLY A 84 3.70 -10.50 -1.60
CA GLY A 84 5.09 -10.06 -1.53
C GLY A 84 5.54 -9.73 -0.11
N ASN A 85 4.72 -9.01 0.64
CA ASN A 85 4.99 -8.64 2.02
C ASN A 85 5.05 -9.88 2.95
N VAL A 86 4.11 -10.83 2.78
CA VAL A 86 4.09 -12.05 3.59
C VAL A 86 5.34 -12.90 3.31
N TYR A 87 5.68 -13.12 2.04
CA TYR A 87 6.89 -13.88 1.69
C TYR A 87 8.18 -13.19 2.12
N MET A 88 8.25 -11.87 2.05
CA MET A 88 9.39 -11.10 2.54
C MET A 88 9.56 -11.28 4.06
N SER A 89 8.45 -11.26 4.81
CA SER A 89 8.47 -11.53 6.26
C SER A 89 8.90 -12.98 6.57
N GLN A 90 8.41 -13.97 5.81
CA GLN A 90 8.80 -15.38 5.95
C GLN A 90 10.27 -15.62 5.59
N ALA A 91 10.82 -14.84 4.65
CA ALA A 91 12.24 -14.89 4.29
C ALA A 91 13.18 -14.32 5.36
N GLY A 92 12.63 -13.84 6.49
CA GLY A 92 13.41 -13.36 7.62
C GLY A 92 13.77 -11.88 7.59
N TRP A 93 13.19 -11.11 6.67
CA TRP A 93 13.39 -9.66 6.65
C TRP A 93 12.80 -9.00 7.90
N THR A 94 13.55 -8.07 8.47
CA THR A 94 12.97 -7.25 9.55
C THR A 94 11.93 -6.29 8.98
N VAL A 95 10.89 -6.02 9.76
CA VAL A 95 9.79 -5.15 9.34
C VAL A 95 10.27 -3.80 8.80
N ASN A 96 11.20 -3.18 9.51
CA ASN A 96 11.75 -1.88 9.14
C ASN A 96 12.51 -1.94 7.81
N THR A 97 13.42 -2.89 7.65
CA THR A 97 14.26 -3.02 6.45
C THR A 97 13.41 -3.37 5.24
N ALA A 98 12.50 -4.33 5.38
CA ALA A 98 11.58 -4.73 4.32
C ALA A 98 10.76 -3.54 3.80
N PHE A 99 10.17 -2.76 4.72
CA PHE A 99 9.36 -1.59 4.38
C PHE A 99 10.17 -0.50 3.67
N ILE A 100 11.36 -0.18 4.18
CA ILE A 100 12.20 0.89 3.61
C ILE A 100 12.71 0.49 2.22
N VAL A 101 13.19 -0.73 2.05
CA VAL A 101 13.72 -1.21 0.77
C VAL A 101 12.60 -1.29 -0.28
N SER A 102 11.47 -1.90 0.05
CA SER A 102 10.36 -2.03 -0.91
C SER A 102 9.80 -0.67 -1.31
N ASN A 103 9.53 0.22 -0.37
CA ASN A 103 9.02 1.56 -0.70
C ASN A 103 10.04 2.41 -1.46
N GLY A 104 11.32 2.29 -1.17
CA GLY A 104 12.35 2.98 -1.93
C GLY A 104 12.41 2.54 -3.39
N LEU A 105 12.32 1.24 -3.66
CA LEU A 105 12.25 0.72 -5.02
C LEU A 105 10.95 1.08 -5.72
N ILE A 106 9.82 1.08 -5.00
CA ILE A 106 8.53 1.55 -5.53
C ILE A 106 8.61 3.01 -5.97
N VAL A 107 9.22 3.89 -5.18
CA VAL A 107 9.39 5.31 -5.55
C VAL A 107 10.19 5.46 -6.84
N LEU A 108 11.26 4.66 -7.02
CA LEU A 108 12.02 4.62 -8.28
C LEU A 108 11.14 4.20 -9.46
N ALA A 109 10.41 3.10 -9.30
CA ALA A 109 9.51 2.60 -10.33
C ALA A 109 8.44 3.62 -10.69
N LEU A 110 7.84 4.27 -9.69
CA LEU A 110 6.83 5.32 -9.90
C LEU A 110 7.41 6.55 -10.60
N MET A 111 8.66 6.91 -10.33
CA MET A 111 9.32 8.03 -11.04
C MET A 111 9.48 7.73 -12.53
N VAL A 112 9.87 6.48 -12.87
CA VAL A 112 9.96 6.03 -14.27
C VAL A 112 8.57 6.00 -14.91
N MET A 113 7.58 5.40 -14.25
CA MET A 113 6.22 5.30 -14.77
C MET A 113 5.55 6.68 -14.90
N GLY A 114 5.76 7.58 -13.95
CA GLY A 114 5.27 8.95 -14.00
C GLY A 114 5.79 9.71 -15.23
N THR A 115 7.05 9.47 -15.57
CA THR A 115 7.64 10.06 -16.80
C THR A 115 7.07 9.44 -18.07
N LEU A 116 6.97 8.11 -18.12
CA LEU A 116 6.55 7.38 -19.33
C LEU A 116 5.05 7.52 -19.62
N LEU A 117 4.21 7.41 -18.58
CA LEU A 117 2.76 7.38 -18.75
C LEU A 117 2.10 8.76 -18.61
N TYR A 118 2.64 9.63 -17.77
CA TYR A 118 2.03 10.92 -17.45
C TYR A 118 2.84 12.10 -17.94
N GLY A 119 4.00 11.87 -18.60
CA GLY A 119 4.84 12.94 -19.13
C GLY A 119 5.43 13.86 -18.03
N GLU A 120 5.54 13.35 -16.79
CA GLU A 120 6.10 14.13 -15.69
C GLU A 120 7.57 14.44 -15.95
N LYS A 121 7.96 15.70 -15.75
CA LYS A 121 9.35 16.12 -15.90
C LYS A 121 10.18 15.66 -14.70
N ILE A 122 11.28 14.94 -14.97
CA ILE A 122 12.27 14.61 -13.97
C ILE A 122 13.14 15.85 -13.73
N THR A 123 13.01 16.43 -12.56
CA THR A 123 13.85 17.59 -12.18
C THR A 123 15.13 17.11 -11.49
N PRO A 124 16.24 17.87 -11.58
CA PRO A 124 17.48 17.52 -10.87
C PRO A 124 17.28 17.32 -9.36
N ARG A 125 16.35 18.07 -8.76
CA ARG A 125 15.99 17.92 -7.34
C ARG A 125 15.35 16.56 -7.05
N LYS A 126 14.47 16.04 -7.94
CA LYS A 126 13.90 14.71 -7.81
C LYS A 126 14.99 13.63 -7.89
N ILE A 127 15.93 13.75 -8.83
CA ILE A 127 17.07 12.83 -8.95
C ILE A 127 17.92 12.85 -7.68
N LEU A 128 18.27 14.02 -7.18
CA LEU A 128 19.06 14.15 -5.95
C LEU A 128 18.36 13.48 -4.76
N GLY A 129 17.05 13.69 -4.59
CA GLY A 129 16.26 13.05 -3.54
C GLY A 129 16.29 11.53 -3.63
N VAL A 130 16.17 10.99 -4.84
CA VAL A 130 16.24 9.55 -5.09
C VAL A 130 17.62 8.99 -4.76
N VAL A 131 18.71 9.65 -5.17
CA VAL A 131 20.09 9.23 -4.86
C VAL A 131 20.32 9.19 -3.35
N ILE A 132 19.88 10.22 -2.63
CA ILE A 132 19.99 10.25 -1.16
C ILE A 132 19.18 9.13 -0.52
N SER A 133 17.96 8.88 -1.00
CA SER A 133 17.12 7.78 -0.50
C SER A 133 17.75 6.43 -0.74
N MET A 134 18.33 6.19 -1.92
CA MET A 134 19.04 4.95 -2.24
C MET A 134 20.28 4.74 -1.39
N ALA A 135 21.04 5.81 -1.13
CA ALA A 135 22.18 5.75 -0.21
C ALA A 135 21.72 5.40 1.23
N GLY A 136 20.61 5.97 1.68
CA GLY A 136 20.00 5.62 2.96
C GLY A 136 19.56 4.16 3.05
N ILE A 137 18.92 3.64 2.00
CA ILE A 137 18.53 2.23 1.90
C ILE A 137 19.77 1.33 1.95
N ALA A 138 20.80 1.65 1.19
CA ALA A 138 22.05 0.89 1.19
C ALA A 138 22.71 0.88 2.59
N ALA A 139 22.73 1.99 3.28
CA ALA A 139 23.25 2.08 4.64
C ALA A 139 22.48 1.20 5.63
N ILE A 140 21.15 1.12 5.51
CA ILE A 140 20.30 0.29 6.38
C ILE A 140 20.45 -1.20 6.06
N THR A 141 20.68 -1.56 4.81
CA THR A 141 20.80 -2.98 4.40
C THR A 141 22.19 -3.55 4.62
N LEU A 142 23.23 -2.72 4.66
CA LEU A 142 24.62 -3.13 4.84
C LEU A 142 25.11 -2.99 6.28
N GLY A 143 24.40 -2.24 7.13
CA GLY A 143 24.72 -2.06 8.55
C GLY A 143 23.95 -3.02 9.43
#